data_ebb4b429804db3a07a4800347570fc73
#
_entry.id   ebb4b429804db3a07a4800347570fc73
#
_cell.length_a   1.000
_cell.length_b   1.000
_cell.length_c   1.000
_cell.angle_alpha   90.00
_cell.angle_beta   90.00
_cell.angle_gamma   90.00
#
_symmetry.space_group_name_H-M   'P 1'
#
loop_
_entity.id
_entity.type
_entity.pdbx_description
1 polymer ?
#
loop_
_entity_poly.entity_id
_entity_poly.type
_entity_poly.pdbx_seq_one_letter_code
_entity_poly.pdbx_strand_id
1 'polypeptide(L)'
;MTADAALSLRLRDLRIALPDRELIRHLTIDVAPGQVVTVMGASGSGKSSLLAYIGGFLQAPFVATGEVSIGAQRLDDEPPHARRAGILFQDDLLFPHLSVAGNLLFGVPAAVRSRAARRSRVEE
;
A
#
# COMPACT_ATOMS: atom_id res chain seq x y z
N MET A 1 -5.73 17.55 -18.25
CA MET A 1 -5.65 16.59 -17.12
C MET A 1 -5.38 17.39 -15.87
N THR A 2 -6.33 17.46 -14.97
CA THR A 2 -6.14 18.14 -13.68
C THR A 2 -5.14 17.37 -12.83
N ALA A 3 -4.35 18.05 -11.99
CA ALA A 3 -3.38 17.44 -11.07
C ALA A 3 -4.01 16.35 -10.17
N ASP A 4 -5.31 16.43 -9.93
CA ASP A 4 -6.11 15.45 -9.18
C ASP A 4 -6.16 14.05 -9.82
N ALA A 5 -6.19 13.96 -11.15
CA ALA A 5 -6.19 12.65 -11.82
C ALA A 5 -4.83 11.92 -11.72
N ALA A 6 -3.76 12.67 -11.45
CA ALA A 6 -2.40 12.15 -11.41
C ALA A 6 -2.09 11.29 -10.18
N LEU A 7 -2.89 11.37 -9.11
CA LEU A 7 -2.66 10.67 -7.85
C LEU A 7 -3.85 9.80 -7.40
N SER A 8 -4.89 9.65 -8.23
CA SER A 8 -6.03 8.79 -7.90
C SER A 8 -5.61 7.32 -7.88
N LEU A 9 -5.96 6.60 -6.80
CA LEU A 9 -5.86 5.14 -6.77
C LEU A 9 -7.07 4.54 -7.50
N ARG A 10 -6.81 3.63 -8.42
CA ARG A 10 -7.85 2.93 -9.17
C ARG A 10 -7.66 1.43 -9.08
N LEU A 11 -8.74 0.75 -8.75
CA LEU A 11 -8.88 -0.70 -8.84
C LEU A 11 -9.85 -1.01 -9.97
N ARG A 12 -9.51 -1.95 -10.85
CA ARG A 12 -10.36 -2.36 -11.97
C ARG A 12 -10.48 -3.88 -12.02
N ASP A 13 -11.72 -4.33 -11.96
CA ASP A 13 -12.10 -5.76 -12.04
C ASP A 13 -11.24 -6.67 -11.15
N LEU A 14 -10.93 -6.18 -9.95
CA LEU A 14 -10.06 -6.89 -9.02
C LEU A 14 -10.76 -8.13 -8.47
N ARG A 15 -10.06 -9.25 -8.52
CA ARG A 15 -10.46 -10.52 -7.92
C ARG A 15 -9.36 -11.04 -7.04
N ILE A 16 -9.71 -11.55 -5.87
CA ILE A 16 -8.79 -12.25 -4.97
C ILE A 16 -9.44 -13.54 -4.53
N ALA A 17 -8.74 -14.64 -4.70
CA ALA A 17 -9.24 -15.97 -4.37
C ALA A 17 -8.20 -16.78 -3.59
N LEU A 18 -8.69 -17.71 -2.79
CA LEU A 18 -8.00 -18.88 -2.28
C LEU A 18 -8.32 -20.08 -3.17
N PRO A 19 -7.60 -21.21 -3.07
CA PRO A 19 -7.88 -22.40 -3.88
C PRO A 19 -9.30 -22.95 -3.74
N ASP A 20 -9.93 -22.75 -2.60
CA ASP A 20 -11.25 -23.29 -2.22
C ASP A 20 -12.38 -22.25 -2.28
N ARG A 21 -12.05 -20.95 -2.33
CA ARG A 21 -13.06 -19.90 -2.31
C ARG A 21 -12.57 -18.56 -2.87
N GLU A 22 -13.49 -17.81 -3.43
CA GLU A 22 -13.30 -16.44 -3.86
C GLU A 22 -13.61 -15.47 -2.71
N LEU A 23 -12.70 -14.54 -2.43
CA LEU A 23 -12.83 -13.55 -1.36
C LEU A 23 -13.36 -12.22 -1.90
N ILE A 24 -12.83 -11.77 -3.04
CA ILE A 24 -13.20 -10.52 -3.69
C ILE A 24 -13.53 -10.83 -5.15
N ARG A 25 -14.67 -10.30 -5.60
CA ARG A 25 -15.20 -10.48 -6.95
C ARG A 25 -15.43 -9.14 -7.62
N HIS A 26 -14.82 -8.94 -8.80
CA HIS A 26 -15.09 -7.80 -9.67
C HIS A 26 -15.09 -6.43 -8.96
N LEU A 27 -14.16 -6.23 -8.03
CA LEU A 27 -14.06 -4.99 -7.29
C LEU A 27 -13.50 -3.89 -8.19
N THR A 28 -14.27 -2.82 -8.35
CA THR A 28 -13.85 -1.61 -9.06
C THR A 28 -14.06 -0.41 -8.15
N ILE A 29 -12.98 0.31 -7.84
CA ILE A 29 -13.00 1.48 -6.95
C ILE A 29 -12.09 2.56 -7.53
N ASP A 30 -12.54 3.80 -7.43
CA ASP A 30 -11.74 5.01 -7.65
C ASP A 30 -11.63 5.77 -6.32
N VAL A 31 -10.40 6.07 -5.90
CA VAL A 31 -10.11 6.88 -4.71
C VAL A 31 -9.40 8.15 -5.17
N ALA A 32 -10.06 9.28 -5.03
CA ALA A 32 -9.47 10.57 -5.38
C ALA A 32 -8.39 11.00 -4.38
N PRO A 33 -7.45 11.87 -4.77
CA PRO A 33 -6.48 12.45 -3.85
C PRO A 33 -7.15 13.10 -2.65
N GLY A 34 -6.63 12.85 -1.45
CA GLY A 34 -7.19 13.36 -0.19
C GLY A 34 -8.46 12.65 0.28
N GLN A 35 -9.00 11.72 -0.49
CA GLN A 35 -10.16 10.93 -0.10
C GLN A 35 -9.76 9.77 0.82
N VAL A 36 -10.59 9.50 1.82
CA VAL A 36 -10.49 8.29 2.66
C VAL A 36 -11.61 7.35 2.29
N VAL A 37 -11.26 6.12 1.94
CA VAL A 37 -12.21 5.03 1.67
C VAL A 37 -12.01 3.93 2.68
N THR A 38 -13.09 3.55 3.37
CA THR A 38 -13.07 2.49 4.37
C THR A 38 -13.66 1.21 3.80
N VAL A 39 -12.93 0.10 3.94
CA VAL A 39 -13.38 -1.23 3.58
C VAL A 39 -13.84 -1.96 4.84
N MET A 40 -15.13 -2.32 4.88
CA MET A 40 -15.73 -3.03 6.01
C MET A 40 -16.20 -4.42 5.58
N GLY A 41 -16.21 -5.33 6.54
CA GLY A 41 -16.68 -6.70 6.32
C GLY A 41 -16.26 -7.62 7.47
N ALA A 42 -16.83 -8.82 7.50
CA ALA A 42 -16.52 -9.84 8.50
C ALA A 42 -15.04 -10.25 8.46
N SER A 43 -14.55 -10.86 9.54
CA SER A 43 -13.23 -11.47 9.55
C SER A 43 -13.11 -12.52 8.45
N GLY A 44 -11.99 -12.55 7.75
CA GLY A 44 -11.76 -13.48 6.64
C GLY A 44 -12.46 -13.11 5.32
N SER A 45 -13.04 -11.91 5.19
CA SER A 45 -13.67 -11.44 3.95
C SER A 45 -12.70 -10.92 2.90
N GLY A 46 -11.38 -10.90 3.17
CA GLY A 46 -10.38 -10.47 2.20
C GLY A 46 -9.89 -9.03 2.33
N LYS A 47 -10.29 -8.28 3.38
CA LYS A 47 -9.86 -6.88 3.58
C LYS A 47 -8.34 -6.72 3.63
N SER A 48 -7.68 -7.53 4.45
CA SER A 48 -6.20 -7.51 4.56
C SER A 48 -5.54 -8.00 3.27
N SER A 49 -6.15 -8.96 2.57
CA SER A 49 -5.66 -9.46 1.29
C SER A 49 -5.75 -8.40 0.21
N LEU A 50 -6.80 -7.55 0.23
CA LEU A 50 -6.94 -6.40 -0.65
C LEU A 50 -5.78 -5.41 -0.45
N LEU A 51 -5.52 -5.03 0.79
CA LEU A 51 -4.42 -4.10 1.12
C LEU A 51 -3.06 -4.71 0.75
N ALA A 52 -2.86 -6.01 1.04
CA ALA A 52 -1.64 -6.73 0.67
C ALA A 52 -1.43 -6.77 -0.85
N TYR A 53 -2.50 -6.94 -1.64
CA TYR A 53 -2.42 -6.89 -3.10
C TYR A 53 -2.03 -5.50 -3.61
N ILE A 54 -2.68 -4.45 -3.11
CA ILE A 54 -2.35 -3.06 -3.47
C ILE A 54 -0.89 -2.75 -3.14
N GLY A 55 -0.42 -3.15 -1.97
CA GLY A 55 0.96 -2.93 -1.52
C GLY A 55 2.00 -3.85 -2.18
N GLY A 56 1.58 -4.91 -2.88
CA GLY A 56 2.49 -5.86 -3.51
C GLY A 56 3.00 -6.97 -2.58
N PHE A 57 2.35 -7.22 -1.46
CA PHE A 57 2.74 -8.21 -0.45
C PHE A 57 1.87 -9.46 -0.43
N LEU A 58 0.91 -9.58 -1.35
CA LEU A 58 0.05 -10.76 -1.40
C LEU A 58 0.88 -11.98 -1.80
N GLN A 59 0.78 -13.03 -1.00
CA GLN A 59 1.56 -14.27 -1.17
C GLN A 59 0.64 -15.47 -1.38
N ALA A 60 1.22 -16.56 -1.88
CA ALA A 60 0.54 -17.84 -1.93
C ALA A 60 -0.04 -18.21 -0.54
N PRO A 61 -1.21 -18.87 -0.46
CA PRO A 61 -1.95 -19.47 -1.57
C PRO A 61 -2.94 -18.53 -2.28
N PHE A 62 -2.92 -17.22 -2.01
CA PHE A 62 -3.81 -16.28 -2.67
C PHE A 62 -3.45 -16.11 -4.14
N VAL A 63 -4.46 -16.05 -4.98
CA VAL A 63 -4.36 -15.68 -6.39
C VAL A 63 -5.17 -14.41 -6.60
N ALA A 64 -4.58 -13.43 -7.25
CA ALA A 64 -5.24 -12.17 -7.56
C ALA A 64 -5.11 -11.84 -9.04
N THR A 65 -6.15 -11.21 -9.59
CA THR A 65 -6.20 -10.67 -10.96
C THR A 65 -6.90 -9.32 -10.93
N GLY A 66 -6.74 -8.54 -12.00
CA GLY A 66 -7.26 -7.18 -12.11
C GLY A 66 -6.15 -6.15 -12.05
N GLU A 67 -6.50 -4.90 -12.22
CA GLU A 67 -5.55 -3.81 -12.33
C GLU A 67 -5.58 -2.91 -11.11
N VAL A 68 -4.39 -2.51 -10.66
CA VAL A 68 -4.18 -1.48 -9.64
C VAL A 68 -3.32 -0.38 -10.25
N SER A 69 -3.75 0.87 -10.15
CA SER A 69 -2.96 2.00 -10.64
C SER A 69 -3.07 3.21 -9.71
N ILE A 70 -2.00 4.01 -9.69
CA ILE A 70 -2.00 5.36 -9.11
C ILE A 70 -1.70 6.33 -10.25
N GLY A 71 -2.67 7.18 -10.57
CA GLY A 71 -2.59 8.06 -11.73
C GLY A 71 -2.42 7.26 -13.02
N ALA A 72 -1.30 7.47 -13.71
CA ALA A 72 -0.95 6.77 -14.93
C ALA A 72 -0.06 5.54 -14.69
N GLN A 73 0.44 5.34 -13.47
CA GLN A 73 1.32 4.21 -13.14
C GLN A 73 0.51 2.98 -12.76
N ARG A 74 0.72 1.89 -13.47
CA ARG A 74 0.25 0.56 -13.10
C ARG A 74 1.11 0.01 -11.97
N LEU A 75 0.48 -0.55 -10.94
CA LEU A 75 1.17 -1.06 -9.75
C LEU A 75 1.21 -2.57 -9.68
N ASP A 76 0.26 -3.26 -10.28
CA ASP A 76 0.14 -4.72 -10.18
C ASP A 76 1.35 -5.46 -10.77
N ASP A 77 2.04 -4.87 -11.76
CA ASP A 77 3.27 -5.40 -12.35
C ASP A 77 4.55 -4.93 -11.60
N GLU A 78 4.43 -4.04 -10.62
CA GLU A 78 5.56 -3.45 -9.93
C GLU A 78 5.86 -4.15 -8.59
N PRO A 79 7.12 -4.31 -8.22
CA PRO A 79 7.49 -4.81 -6.90
C PRO A 79 7.08 -3.82 -5.80
N PRO A 80 6.90 -4.26 -4.54
CA PRO A 80 6.39 -3.43 -3.46
C PRO A 80 7.11 -2.08 -3.30
N HIS A 81 8.43 -2.07 -3.38
CA HIS A 81 9.24 -0.85 -3.20
C HIS A 81 9.09 0.19 -4.32
N ALA A 82 8.59 -0.22 -5.50
CA ALA A 82 8.35 0.67 -6.64
C ALA A 82 6.92 1.22 -6.68
N ARG A 83 5.99 0.63 -5.92
CA ARG A 83 4.57 1.01 -5.94
C ARG A 83 4.26 2.35 -5.30
N ARG A 84 5.14 2.90 -4.48
CA ARG A 84 4.91 4.14 -3.72
C ARG A 84 3.63 4.12 -2.87
N ALA A 85 3.17 2.94 -2.52
CA ALA A 85 2.02 2.70 -1.66
C ALA A 85 2.53 2.24 -0.28
N GLY A 86 2.26 3.01 0.75
CA GLY A 86 2.57 2.63 2.12
C GLY A 86 1.43 1.82 2.73
N ILE A 87 1.75 0.87 3.58
CA ILE A 87 0.80 0.11 4.38
C ILE A 87 1.14 0.29 5.85
N LEU A 88 0.16 0.69 6.65
CA LEU A 88 0.24 0.61 8.09
C LEU A 88 -0.34 -0.75 8.52
N PHE A 89 0.52 -1.61 9.03
CA PHE A 89 0.11 -2.92 9.53
C PHE A 89 -0.45 -2.83 10.94
N GLN A 90 -1.18 -3.86 11.35
CA GLN A 90 -1.70 -3.96 12.72
C GLN A 90 -0.57 -4.17 13.73
N ASP A 91 0.47 -4.93 13.36
CA ASP A 91 1.69 -5.10 14.13
C ASP A 91 2.69 -3.98 13.82
N ASP A 92 3.44 -3.55 14.81
CA ASP A 92 4.32 -2.38 14.72
C ASP A 92 5.45 -2.52 13.68
N LEU A 93 5.88 -3.74 13.36
CA LEU A 93 6.94 -4.07 12.39
C LEU A 93 8.21 -3.19 12.55
N LEU A 94 8.53 -2.82 13.78
CA LEU A 94 9.71 -2.04 14.09
C LEU A 94 10.96 -2.91 14.14
N PHE A 95 12.10 -2.34 13.82
CA PHE A 95 13.39 -2.97 14.01
C PHE A 95 13.74 -3.00 15.51
N PRO A 96 13.72 -4.16 16.17
CA PRO A 96 13.89 -4.26 17.62
C PRO A 96 15.31 -3.88 18.09
N HIS A 97 16.28 -3.91 17.20
CA HIS A 97 17.67 -3.54 17.47
C HIS A 97 17.95 -2.04 17.28
N LEU A 98 16.99 -1.27 16.80
CA LEU A 98 17.08 0.17 16.62
C LEU A 98 16.32 0.91 17.72
N SER A 99 16.82 2.08 18.10
CA SER A 99 16.07 3.02 18.94
C SER A 99 14.87 3.59 18.18
N VAL A 100 13.95 4.28 18.87
CA VAL A 100 12.84 5.00 18.27
C VAL A 100 13.34 5.94 17.16
N ALA A 101 14.31 6.78 17.48
CA ALA A 101 14.91 7.68 16.49
C ALA A 101 15.56 6.93 15.32
N GLY A 102 16.16 5.76 15.58
CA GLY A 102 16.73 4.90 14.55
C GLY A 102 15.69 4.36 13.58
N ASN A 103 14.55 3.90 14.09
CA ASN A 103 13.42 3.46 13.27
C ASN A 103 12.86 4.59 12.41
N LEU A 104 12.67 5.78 12.99
CA LEU A 104 12.19 6.96 12.25
C LEU A 104 13.21 7.39 11.18
N LEU A 105 14.50 7.42 11.52
CA LEU A 105 15.58 7.77 10.56
C LEU A 105 15.66 6.79 9.39
N PHE A 106 15.31 5.53 9.60
CA PHE A 106 15.26 4.54 8.52
C PHE A 106 14.24 4.92 7.44
N GLY A 107 13.09 5.49 7.83
CA GLY A 107 12.05 5.95 6.92
C GLY A 107 12.36 7.26 6.19
N VAL A 108 13.40 8.01 6.59
CA VAL A 108 13.73 9.26 5.93
C VAL A 108 14.29 9.00 4.54
N PRO A 109 13.76 9.61 3.46
CA PRO A 109 14.19 9.35 2.09
C PRO A 109 15.70 9.55 1.90
N ALA A 110 16.31 8.70 1.08
CA ALA A 110 17.76 8.77 0.77
C ALA A 110 18.18 10.09 0.09
N ALA A 111 17.23 10.79 -0.53
CA ALA A 111 17.46 12.13 -1.11
C ALA A 111 17.82 13.17 -0.05
N VAL A 112 17.40 12.98 1.21
CA VAL A 112 17.78 13.83 2.33
C VAL A 112 19.16 13.39 2.82
N ARG A 113 20.23 13.98 2.28
CA ARG A 113 21.61 13.55 2.52
C ARG A 113 22.24 14.13 3.79
N SER A 114 21.87 15.35 4.15
CA SER A 114 22.42 16.02 5.33
C SER A 114 21.99 15.35 6.63
N ARG A 115 22.92 15.04 7.51
CA ARG A 115 22.65 14.44 8.82
C ARG A 115 21.76 15.34 9.67
N ALA A 116 21.97 16.66 9.61
CA ALA A 116 21.14 17.63 10.33
C ALA A 116 19.71 17.66 9.78
N ALA A 117 19.53 17.67 8.45
CA ALA A 117 18.22 17.64 7.81
C ALA A 117 17.46 16.32 8.10
N ARG A 118 18.15 15.19 8.16
CA ARG A 118 17.55 13.90 8.55
C ARG A 118 17.07 13.90 9.99
N ARG A 119 17.86 14.50 10.90
CA ARG A 119 17.45 14.66 12.30
C ARG A 119 16.23 15.55 12.46
N SER A 120 16.22 16.72 11.80
CA SER A 120 15.09 17.64 11.83
C SER A 120 13.79 16.97 11.40
N ARG A 121 13.85 16.12 10.38
CA ARG A 121 12.68 15.34 9.89
C ARG A 121 12.13 14.31 10.90
N VAL A 122 12.95 13.88 11.83
CA VAL A 122 12.54 12.92 12.89
C VAL A 122 11.95 13.64 14.09
N GLU A 123 12.29 14.91 14.28
CA GLU A 123 11.84 15.77 15.38
C GLU A 123 10.52 16.51 15.06
N GLU A 124 10.10 16.55 13.78
CA GLU A 124 8.80 17.03 13.31
C GLU A 124 7.66 16.06 13.62
#